data_fcad16f62a7b373c96a306374608f782
#
_entry.id   fcad16f62a7b373c96a306374608f782
#
_cell.length_a   1.000
_cell.length_b   1.000
_cell.length_c   1.000
_cell.angle_alpha   90.00
_cell.angle_beta   90.00
_cell.angle_gamma   90.00
#
_symmetry.space_group_name_H-M   'P 1'
#
loop_
_entity.id
_entity.type
_entity.pdbx_description
1 polymer ?
#
loop_
_entity_poly.entity_id
_entity_poly.type
_entity_poly.pdbx_seq_one_letter_code
_entity_poly.pdbx_strand_id
1 'polypeptide(L)'
;MLDPALLRAGRIDRQILVDRPDRKGRQAILKVHLQKITVEPGLNGERIADITTGFTGADLANLVNEAAIVATRRGAVAVSLDDFTAAVERIVAGVERKSSVLRPEERQVVAYHEMGHALAASSLPAMDPVHKVSIVPRAIGSLGYTLQRPTEDHFLISCQMLKDRIVVLMAGRAAEYLAYGQISTGAADDLARATDIARQFITRFGMSPVLGQSVLERQSATYLGERMQGVGEKDYSEQTAREVDIGIRALIEEAYGRAKALLESRRADLDAGARLLLERETLTPEEFPALLPLKPVAVFTQVTETSP
;
A
#
# COMPACT_ATOMS: atom_id res chain seq x y z
N MET A 1 2.82 28.96 4.08
CA MET A 1 1.63 29.31 3.24
C MET A 1 2.07 30.37 2.24
N LEU A 2 1.86 30.17 0.93
CA LEU A 2 2.03 31.23 -0.05
C LEU A 2 0.82 32.15 0.06
N ASP A 3 1.09 33.46 0.22
CA ASP A 3 0.04 34.47 0.22
C ASP A 3 -0.70 34.41 -1.13
N PRO A 4 -2.04 34.31 -1.17
CA PRO A 4 -2.82 34.36 -2.40
C PRO A 4 -2.52 35.58 -3.28
N ALA A 5 -2.03 36.67 -2.68
CA ALA A 5 -1.57 37.84 -3.40
C ALA A 5 -0.37 37.58 -4.34
N LEU A 6 0.46 36.55 -4.05
CA LEU A 6 1.58 36.15 -4.93
C LEU A 6 1.11 35.48 -6.22
N LEU A 7 -0.08 34.89 -6.21
CA LEU A 7 -0.68 34.19 -7.36
C LEU A 7 -1.44 35.11 -8.32
N ARG A 8 -1.46 36.45 -8.05
CA ARG A 8 -2.08 37.42 -8.94
C ARG A 8 -1.23 37.67 -10.17
N ALA A 9 -1.87 37.99 -11.29
CA ALA A 9 -1.23 38.38 -12.55
C ALA A 9 -0.14 39.45 -12.32
N GLY A 10 1.01 39.30 -12.98
CA GLY A 10 2.18 40.16 -12.82
C GLY A 10 3.13 39.76 -11.68
N ARG A 11 2.90 38.60 -11.01
CA ARG A 11 3.78 38.03 -9.98
C ARG A 11 4.17 36.59 -10.34
N ILE A 12 3.32 35.61 -10.04
CA ILE A 12 3.52 34.21 -10.45
C ILE A 12 2.49 33.90 -11.53
N ASP A 13 2.89 34.13 -12.80
CA ASP A 13 1.98 34.06 -13.93
C ASP A 13 1.77 32.65 -14.48
N ARG A 14 2.63 31.70 -14.11
CA ARG A 14 2.53 30.31 -14.53
C ARG A 14 2.64 29.36 -13.36
N GLN A 15 1.68 28.42 -13.30
CA GLN A 15 1.66 27.31 -12.38
C GLN A 15 1.87 26.03 -13.21
N ILE A 16 2.92 25.29 -12.90
CA ILE A 16 3.21 24.03 -13.56
C ILE A 16 3.04 22.93 -12.51
N LEU A 17 2.08 22.05 -12.75
CA LEU A 17 1.92 20.85 -11.94
C LEU A 17 3.06 19.88 -12.30
N VAL A 18 3.86 19.52 -11.30
CA VAL A 18 4.86 18.46 -11.42
C VAL A 18 4.30 17.24 -10.70
N ASP A 19 3.78 16.30 -11.49
CA ASP A 19 3.25 15.03 -10.98
C ASP A 19 4.37 14.02 -10.75
N ARG A 20 4.01 12.86 -10.17
CA ARG A 20 4.93 11.73 -10.02
C ARG A 20 5.42 11.27 -11.40
N PRO A 21 6.70 10.93 -11.54
CA PRO A 21 7.24 10.48 -12.83
C PRO A 21 6.68 9.09 -13.18
N ASP A 22 6.37 8.90 -14.46
CA ASP A 22 6.12 7.60 -15.05
C ASP A 22 7.41 6.75 -15.10
N ARG A 23 7.32 5.50 -15.55
CA ARG A 23 8.47 4.59 -15.64
C ARG A 23 9.66 5.21 -16.41
N LYS A 24 9.39 5.89 -17.54
CA LYS A 24 10.46 6.55 -18.34
C LYS A 24 11.07 7.74 -17.60
N GLY A 25 10.25 8.52 -16.94
CA GLY A 25 10.69 9.63 -16.08
C GLY A 25 11.55 9.12 -14.93
N ARG A 26 11.16 8.02 -14.26
CA ARG A 26 11.98 7.41 -13.20
C ARG A 26 13.34 6.94 -13.73
N GLN A 27 13.39 6.30 -14.92
CA GLN A 27 14.64 5.92 -15.57
C GLN A 27 15.57 7.12 -15.84
N ALA A 28 15.01 8.22 -16.35
CA ALA A 28 15.77 9.43 -16.62
C ALA A 28 16.35 10.06 -15.35
N ILE A 29 15.55 10.11 -14.27
CA ILE A 29 15.98 10.62 -12.96
C ILE A 29 17.07 9.71 -12.36
N LEU A 30 16.86 8.40 -12.39
CA LEU A 30 17.84 7.43 -11.90
C LEU A 30 19.16 7.53 -12.66
N LYS A 31 19.14 7.72 -13.98
CA LYS A 31 20.36 7.90 -14.78
C LYS A 31 21.23 9.04 -14.25
N VAL A 32 20.63 10.14 -13.79
CA VAL A 32 21.36 11.28 -13.21
C VAL A 32 21.97 10.92 -11.85
N HIS A 33 21.21 10.25 -11.00
CA HIS A 33 21.66 9.94 -9.64
C HIS A 33 22.67 8.78 -9.60
N LEU A 34 22.53 7.78 -10.48
CA LEU A 34 23.46 6.65 -10.59
C LEU A 34 24.88 7.06 -11.01
N GLN A 35 25.05 8.20 -11.67
CA GLN A 35 26.39 8.73 -11.99
C GLN A 35 27.24 9.05 -10.76
N LYS A 36 26.62 9.18 -9.58
CA LYS A 36 27.30 9.56 -8.33
C LYS A 36 27.84 8.36 -7.54
N ILE A 37 27.49 7.14 -7.94
CA ILE A 37 27.84 5.90 -7.24
C ILE A 37 28.40 4.87 -8.22
N THR A 38 29.18 3.92 -7.71
CA THR A 38 29.63 2.76 -8.49
C THR A 38 28.57 1.67 -8.40
N VAL A 39 28.05 1.25 -9.55
CA VAL A 39 27.06 0.17 -9.66
C VAL A 39 27.69 -1.07 -10.30
N GLU A 40 27.11 -2.26 -10.02
CA GLU A 40 27.57 -3.50 -10.65
C GLU A 40 27.43 -3.47 -12.17
N PRO A 41 28.32 -4.12 -12.92
CA PRO A 41 28.21 -4.23 -14.38
C PRO A 41 26.88 -4.84 -14.80
N GLY A 42 26.17 -4.18 -15.74
CA GLY A 42 24.88 -4.62 -16.23
C GLY A 42 23.67 -4.15 -15.42
N LEU A 43 23.86 -3.51 -14.26
CA LEU A 43 22.77 -2.83 -13.55
C LEU A 43 22.49 -1.50 -14.24
N ASN A 44 21.27 -1.35 -14.71
CA ASN A 44 20.80 -0.12 -15.36
C ASN A 44 19.58 0.47 -14.64
N GLY A 45 19.27 1.72 -14.97
CA GLY A 45 18.12 2.41 -14.39
C GLY A 45 16.76 1.78 -14.68
N GLU A 46 16.66 0.89 -15.68
CA GLU A 46 15.40 0.21 -16.02
C GLU A 46 14.96 -0.75 -14.94
N ARG A 47 15.87 -1.65 -14.52
CA ARG A 47 15.57 -2.63 -13.46
C ARG A 47 15.24 -1.96 -12.13
N ILE A 48 15.88 -0.82 -11.85
CA ILE A 48 15.61 -0.04 -10.64
C ILE A 48 14.25 0.68 -10.78
N ALA A 49 13.91 1.20 -11.97
CA ALA A 49 12.62 1.85 -12.22
C ALA A 49 11.44 0.88 -12.06
N ASP A 50 11.62 -0.42 -12.38
CA ASP A 50 10.60 -1.45 -12.21
C ASP A 50 10.25 -1.72 -10.74
N ILE A 51 11.20 -1.52 -9.84
CA ILE A 51 10.99 -1.73 -8.40
C ILE A 51 10.61 -0.45 -7.65
N THR A 52 10.46 0.69 -8.34
CA THR A 52 10.23 2.02 -7.75
C THR A 52 8.94 2.68 -8.24
N THR A 53 7.93 1.89 -8.60
CA THR A 53 6.63 2.40 -9.02
C THR A 53 6.05 3.34 -7.95
N GLY A 54 5.59 4.52 -8.38
CA GLY A 54 5.01 5.54 -7.50
C GLY A 54 6.01 6.43 -6.75
N PHE A 55 7.33 6.22 -6.90
CA PHE A 55 8.36 7.07 -6.28
C PHE A 55 8.45 8.43 -6.97
N THR A 56 8.63 9.47 -6.17
CA THR A 56 8.95 10.82 -6.63
C THR A 56 10.44 10.96 -6.97
N GLY A 57 10.83 12.07 -7.59
CA GLY A 57 12.24 12.36 -7.84
C GLY A 57 13.09 12.43 -6.56
N ALA A 58 12.52 12.95 -5.47
CA ALA A 58 13.16 12.99 -4.16
C ALA A 58 13.33 11.58 -3.55
N ASP A 59 12.32 10.72 -3.68
CA ASP A 59 12.40 9.34 -3.22
C ASP A 59 13.47 8.56 -3.98
N LEU A 60 13.59 8.77 -5.30
CA LEU A 60 14.62 8.13 -6.12
C LEU A 60 16.03 8.59 -5.75
N ALA A 61 16.20 9.89 -5.47
CA ALA A 61 17.49 10.42 -4.99
C ALA A 61 17.88 9.79 -3.64
N ASN A 62 16.93 9.73 -2.71
CA ASN A 62 17.11 9.08 -1.41
C ASN A 62 17.40 7.59 -1.56
N LEU A 63 16.69 6.88 -2.46
CA LEU A 63 16.91 5.47 -2.74
C LEU A 63 18.34 5.17 -3.16
N VAL A 64 18.90 5.97 -4.08
CA VAL A 64 20.29 5.79 -4.55
C VAL A 64 21.28 5.96 -3.39
N ASN A 65 21.05 6.94 -2.50
CA ASN A 65 21.86 7.13 -1.31
C ASN A 65 21.73 5.98 -0.32
N GLU A 66 20.49 5.53 -0.02
CA GLU A 66 20.25 4.39 0.88
C GLU A 66 20.85 3.09 0.35
N ALA A 67 20.75 2.81 -0.97
CA ALA A 67 21.37 1.65 -1.60
C ALA A 67 22.89 1.67 -1.48
N ALA A 68 23.53 2.83 -1.65
CA ALA A 68 24.97 3.00 -1.44
C ALA A 68 25.37 2.75 0.01
N ILE A 69 24.55 3.18 0.99
CA ILE A 69 24.76 2.89 2.41
C ILE A 69 24.67 1.38 2.69
N VAL A 70 23.66 0.69 2.10
CA VAL A 70 23.50 -0.77 2.25
C VAL A 70 24.73 -1.49 1.70
N ALA A 71 25.18 -1.17 0.48
CA ALA A 71 26.38 -1.72 -0.14
C ALA A 71 27.64 -1.50 0.72
N THR A 72 27.82 -0.28 1.22
CA THR A 72 28.94 0.08 2.09
C THR A 72 28.96 -0.75 3.39
N ARG A 73 27.80 -0.98 4.01
CA ARG A 73 27.69 -1.77 5.24
C ARG A 73 28.06 -3.24 5.05
N ARG A 74 27.82 -3.81 3.87
CA ARG A 74 28.28 -5.17 3.54
C ARG A 74 29.72 -5.23 2.99
N GLY A 75 30.41 -4.10 2.91
CA GLY A 75 31.79 -4.02 2.41
C GLY A 75 31.94 -4.16 0.89
N ALA A 76 30.87 -3.91 0.12
CA ALA A 76 30.90 -4.01 -1.33
C ALA A 76 31.54 -2.80 -1.99
N VAL A 77 32.20 -3.03 -3.12
CA VAL A 77 32.82 -1.98 -3.96
C VAL A 77 31.81 -1.34 -4.92
N ALA A 78 30.75 -2.09 -5.26
CA ALA A 78 29.69 -1.64 -6.18
C ALA A 78 28.32 -1.98 -5.63
N VAL A 79 27.33 -1.16 -5.97
CA VAL A 79 25.92 -1.30 -5.55
C VAL A 79 25.22 -2.29 -6.48
N SER A 80 24.62 -3.33 -5.92
CA SER A 80 23.85 -4.37 -6.63
C SER A 80 22.34 -4.03 -6.69
N LEU A 81 21.58 -4.81 -7.47
CA LEU A 81 20.13 -4.72 -7.46
C LEU A 81 19.53 -5.13 -6.10
N ASP A 82 20.15 -6.06 -5.41
CA ASP A 82 19.73 -6.50 -4.08
C ASP A 82 19.87 -5.37 -3.05
N ASP A 83 20.93 -4.54 -3.16
CA ASP A 83 21.07 -3.34 -2.32
C ASP A 83 19.96 -2.33 -2.57
N PHE A 84 19.57 -2.12 -3.85
CA PHE A 84 18.41 -1.29 -4.19
C PHE A 84 17.11 -1.87 -3.66
N THR A 85 16.92 -3.18 -3.75
CA THR A 85 15.73 -3.86 -3.21
C THR A 85 15.65 -3.68 -1.68
N ALA A 86 16.77 -3.90 -0.98
CA ALA A 86 16.85 -3.68 0.47
C ALA A 86 16.60 -2.20 0.85
N ALA A 87 17.09 -1.26 0.04
CA ALA A 87 16.86 0.16 0.25
C ALA A 87 15.39 0.55 0.03
N VAL A 88 14.71 0.00 -1.00
CA VAL A 88 13.26 0.17 -1.20
C VAL A 88 12.50 -0.35 0.01
N GLU A 89 12.80 -1.55 0.50
CA GLU A 89 12.17 -2.12 1.69
C GLU A 89 12.36 -1.20 2.91
N ARG A 90 13.55 -0.64 3.08
CA ARG A 90 13.85 0.26 4.19
C ARG A 90 13.09 1.59 4.09
N ILE A 91 12.91 2.12 2.90
CA ILE A 91 12.16 3.36 2.67
C ILE A 91 10.66 3.12 2.89
N VAL A 92 10.12 2.01 2.38
CA VAL A 92 8.68 1.71 2.42
C VAL A 92 8.24 1.16 3.78
N ALA A 93 8.96 0.17 4.31
CA ALA A 93 8.60 -0.51 5.57
C ALA A 93 9.34 0.05 6.80
N GLY A 94 10.28 0.99 6.61
CA GLY A 94 11.07 1.57 7.70
C GLY A 94 12.29 0.74 8.10
N VAL A 95 13.04 1.26 9.08
CA VAL A 95 14.27 0.63 9.58
C VAL A 95 13.92 -0.52 10.52
N GLU A 96 14.60 -1.64 10.36
CA GLU A 96 14.48 -2.81 11.22
C GLU A 96 14.86 -2.49 12.68
N ARG A 97 14.03 -2.91 13.62
CA ARG A 97 14.27 -2.76 15.05
C ARG A 97 14.84 -4.04 15.66
N LYS A 98 16.13 -4.07 15.86
CA LYS A 98 16.82 -5.21 16.50
C LYS A 98 16.52 -5.37 17.99
N SER A 99 15.94 -4.36 18.64
CA SER A 99 15.70 -4.32 20.09
C SER A 99 14.27 -4.66 20.53
N SER A 100 13.35 -4.89 19.61
CA SER A 100 11.96 -5.23 19.94
C SER A 100 11.82 -6.75 20.02
N VAL A 101 11.78 -7.27 21.24
CA VAL A 101 11.53 -8.70 21.48
C VAL A 101 10.03 -8.88 21.71
N LEU A 102 9.32 -9.38 20.70
CA LEU A 102 7.93 -9.82 20.85
C LEU A 102 7.88 -11.07 21.72
N ARG A 103 6.86 -11.17 22.58
CA ARG A 103 6.58 -12.42 23.28
C ARG A 103 6.20 -13.52 22.28
N PRO A 104 6.44 -14.80 22.59
CA PRO A 104 6.12 -15.89 21.66
C PRO A 104 4.66 -15.89 21.21
N GLU A 105 3.72 -15.55 22.11
CA GLU A 105 2.31 -15.49 21.78
C GLU A 105 1.99 -14.31 20.84
N GLU A 106 2.57 -13.14 21.08
CA GLU A 106 2.42 -11.97 20.20
C GLU A 106 2.98 -12.24 18.81
N ARG A 107 4.13 -12.91 18.75
CA ARG A 107 4.79 -13.30 17.49
C ARG A 107 3.91 -14.24 16.67
N GLN A 108 3.19 -15.17 17.31
CA GLN A 108 2.22 -16.03 16.63
C GLN A 108 1.06 -15.23 16.05
N VAL A 109 0.48 -14.30 16.82
CA VAL A 109 -0.62 -13.45 16.36
C VAL A 109 -0.18 -12.62 15.15
N VAL A 110 1.01 -12.00 15.20
CA VAL A 110 1.58 -11.23 14.09
C VAL A 110 1.78 -12.12 12.85
N ALA A 111 2.26 -13.36 13.01
CA ALA A 111 2.45 -14.27 11.87
C ALA A 111 1.13 -14.60 11.15
N TYR A 112 0.05 -14.85 11.88
CA TYR A 112 -1.27 -15.04 11.29
C TYR A 112 -1.80 -13.76 10.64
N HIS A 113 -1.62 -12.62 11.29
CA HIS A 113 -2.04 -11.31 10.80
C HIS A 113 -1.41 -10.99 9.43
N GLU A 114 -0.08 -11.03 9.34
CA GLU A 114 0.66 -10.75 8.11
C GLU A 114 0.37 -11.78 7.00
N MET A 115 0.26 -13.06 7.37
CA MET A 115 -0.12 -14.09 6.41
C MET A 115 -1.55 -13.88 5.89
N GLY A 116 -2.45 -13.36 6.73
CA GLY A 116 -3.81 -12.98 6.33
C GLY A 116 -3.80 -11.93 5.22
N HIS A 117 -3.04 -10.85 5.38
CA HIS A 117 -2.86 -9.81 4.36
C HIS A 117 -2.29 -10.39 3.07
N ALA A 118 -1.25 -11.18 3.17
CA ALA A 118 -0.55 -11.75 2.03
C ALA A 118 -1.44 -12.71 1.21
N LEU A 119 -2.16 -13.60 1.88
CA LEU A 119 -3.07 -14.53 1.22
C LEU A 119 -4.28 -13.82 0.59
N ALA A 120 -4.82 -12.80 1.24
CA ALA A 120 -5.88 -11.99 0.66
C ALA A 120 -5.39 -11.26 -0.60
N ALA A 121 -4.21 -10.63 -0.54
CA ALA A 121 -3.63 -9.94 -1.68
C ALA A 121 -3.35 -10.88 -2.85
N SER A 122 -2.78 -12.07 -2.60
CA SER A 122 -2.50 -13.05 -3.65
C SER A 122 -3.76 -13.67 -4.27
N SER A 123 -4.89 -13.64 -3.55
CA SER A 123 -6.16 -14.23 -4.01
C SER A 123 -7.05 -13.25 -4.79
N LEU A 124 -6.76 -11.96 -4.73
CA LEU A 124 -7.58 -10.93 -5.36
C LEU A 124 -6.87 -10.42 -6.63
N PRO A 125 -7.47 -10.62 -7.83
CA PRO A 125 -6.78 -10.39 -9.10
C PRO A 125 -6.47 -8.92 -9.40
N ALA A 126 -7.12 -7.98 -8.68
CA ALA A 126 -6.90 -6.55 -8.83
C ALA A 126 -5.84 -5.99 -7.85
N MET A 127 -5.20 -6.87 -7.07
CA MET A 127 -4.18 -6.46 -6.10
C MET A 127 -2.78 -6.62 -6.65
N ASP A 128 -1.89 -5.76 -6.16
CA ASP A 128 -0.48 -5.85 -6.48
C ASP A 128 0.13 -7.14 -5.93
N PRO A 129 1.07 -7.78 -6.65
CA PRO A 129 1.71 -9.00 -6.19
C PRO A 129 2.41 -8.83 -4.84
N VAL A 130 2.28 -9.84 -3.99
CA VAL A 130 3.06 -9.93 -2.77
C VAL A 130 4.53 -10.15 -3.15
N HIS A 131 5.40 -9.30 -2.65
CA HIS A 131 6.84 -9.44 -2.84
C HIS A 131 7.50 -10.11 -1.64
N LYS A 132 7.04 -9.77 -0.42
CA LYS A 132 7.64 -10.24 0.81
C LYS A 132 6.66 -10.11 1.98
N VAL A 133 6.69 -11.08 2.87
CA VAL A 133 5.99 -11.05 4.16
C VAL A 133 7.00 -11.19 5.27
N SER A 134 6.92 -10.41 6.34
CA SER A 134 7.87 -10.48 7.45
C SER A 134 7.22 -10.19 8.78
N ILE A 135 7.64 -10.89 9.82
CA ILE A 135 7.30 -10.65 11.22
C ILE A 135 8.43 -9.98 12.01
N VAL A 136 9.45 -9.50 11.30
CA VAL A 136 10.52 -8.70 11.89
C VAL A 136 10.02 -7.27 12.13
N PRO A 137 9.98 -6.78 13.38
CA PRO A 137 9.48 -5.45 13.67
C PRO A 137 10.31 -4.38 12.97
N ARG A 138 9.60 -3.44 12.30
CA ARG A 138 10.21 -2.26 11.70
C ARG A 138 9.57 -1.01 12.32
N ALA A 139 9.84 0.15 11.96
CA ALA A 139 9.28 1.44 12.39
C ALA A 139 8.47 1.46 13.72
N ILE A 140 8.01 2.61 14.16
CA ILE A 140 7.21 2.73 15.40
C ILE A 140 5.80 2.19 15.11
N GLY A 141 5.41 1.11 15.84
CA GLY A 141 4.06 0.53 15.74
C GLY A 141 3.90 -0.63 14.76
N SER A 142 4.87 -0.88 13.86
CA SER A 142 4.80 -2.02 12.95
C SER A 142 5.47 -3.25 13.57
N LEU A 143 4.69 -4.27 13.86
CA LEU A 143 5.15 -5.55 14.43
C LEU A 143 5.54 -6.56 13.34
N GLY A 144 5.05 -6.37 12.12
CA GLY A 144 5.35 -7.09 10.91
C GLY A 144 5.02 -6.23 9.69
N TYR A 145 5.16 -6.76 8.50
CA TYR A 145 4.73 -6.09 7.27
C TYR A 145 4.54 -7.08 6.12
N THR A 146 3.58 -6.78 5.29
CA THR A 146 3.36 -7.43 3.99
C THR A 146 3.66 -6.42 2.88
N LEU A 147 4.73 -6.65 2.13
CA LEU A 147 5.15 -5.78 1.04
C LEU A 147 4.52 -6.24 -0.27
N GLN A 148 3.63 -5.42 -0.81
CA GLN A 148 3.10 -5.54 -2.16
C GLN A 148 3.87 -4.60 -3.07
N ARG A 149 4.12 -5.03 -4.31
CA ARG A 149 4.86 -4.23 -5.27
C ARG A 149 4.01 -4.04 -6.52
N PRO A 150 3.59 -2.79 -6.83
CA PRO A 150 2.93 -2.51 -8.09
C PRO A 150 3.82 -2.88 -9.28
N THR A 151 3.26 -3.59 -10.24
CA THR A 151 3.95 -3.96 -11.49
C THR A 151 3.82 -2.89 -12.57
N GLU A 152 2.79 -2.04 -12.45
CA GLU A 152 2.46 -0.99 -13.42
C GLU A 152 2.04 0.31 -12.72
N ASP A 153 2.16 1.43 -13.42
CA ASP A 153 1.64 2.71 -12.95
C ASP A 153 0.13 2.79 -13.22
N HIS A 154 -0.69 2.76 -12.19
CA HIS A 154 -2.15 2.87 -12.31
C HIS A 154 -2.59 4.34 -12.20
N PHE A 155 -3.14 4.88 -13.26
CA PHE A 155 -3.73 6.24 -13.29
C PHE A 155 -5.22 6.25 -12.90
N LEU A 156 -5.91 5.13 -13.10
CA LEU A 156 -7.31 4.96 -12.74
C LEU A 156 -7.46 3.78 -11.78
N ILE A 157 -8.24 3.99 -10.72
CA ILE A 157 -8.56 2.96 -9.73
C ILE A 157 -10.05 2.64 -9.87
N SER A 158 -10.39 1.38 -10.14
CA SER A 158 -11.78 0.95 -10.24
C SER A 158 -12.46 0.83 -8.86
N CYS A 159 -13.79 0.85 -8.87
CA CYS A 159 -14.60 0.56 -7.67
C CYS A 159 -14.20 -0.78 -7.04
N GLN A 160 -13.98 -1.82 -7.86
CA GLN A 160 -13.59 -3.14 -7.37
C GLN A 160 -12.20 -3.14 -6.73
N MET A 161 -11.23 -2.43 -7.30
CA MET A 161 -9.88 -2.29 -6.71
C MET A 161 -9.93 -1.64 -5.32
N LEU A 162 -10.76 -0.60 -5.13
CA LEU A 162 -10.91 0.03 -3.81
C LEU A 162 -11.53 -0.92 -2.79
N LYS A 163 -12.58 -1.67 -3.20
CA LYS A 163 -13.20 -2.69 -2.34
C LYS A 163 -12.21 -3.78 -1.98
N ASP A 164 -11.43 -4.27 -2.93
CA ASP A 164 -10.45 -5.33 -2.70
C ASP A 164 -9.29 -4.85 -1.81
N ARG A 165 -8.88 -3.60 -1.90
CA ARG A 165 -7.92 -2.99 -0.96
C ARG A 165 -8.45 -3.00 0.47
N ILE A 166 -9.73 -2.68 0.68
CA ILE A 166 -10.34 -2.76 2.02
C ILE A 166 -10.36 -4.22 2.51
N VAL A 167 -10.66 -5.19 1.63
CA VAL A 167 -10.61 -6.63 1.99
C VAL A 167 -9.22 -7.04 2.45
N VAL A 168 -8.16 -6.63 1.73
CA VAL A 168 -6.78 -6.92 2.13
C VAL A 168 -6.47 -6.32 3.49
N LEU A 169 -6.84 -5.05 3.74
CA LEU A 169 -6.62 -4.40 5.04
C LEU A 169 -7.37 -5.10 6.19
N MET A 170 -8.56 -5.63 5.94
CA MET A 170 -9.34 -6.35 6.95
C MET A 170 -8.85 -7.79 7.17
N ALA A 171 -8.02 -8.33 6.27
CA ALA A 171 -7.62 -9.73 6.28
C ALA A 171 -6.71 -10.11 7.45
N GLY A 172 -5.84 -9.20 7.92
CA GLY A 172 -5.02 -9.42 9.12
C GLY A 172 -5.90 -9.70 10.34
N ARG A 173 -6.88 -8.83 10.60
CA ARG A 173 -7.85 -9.00 11.68
C ARG A 173 -8.71 -10.24 11.51
N ALA A 174 -9.11 -10.59 10.28
CA ALA A 174 -9.87 -11.81 10.00
C ALA A 174 -9.05 -13.07 10.29
N ALA A 175 -7.74 -13.06 9.95
CA ALA A 175 -6.82 -14.15 10.25
C ALA A 175 -6.64 -14.38 11.76
N GLU A 176 -6.47 -13.31 12.55
CA GLU A 176 -6.43 -13.37 14.02
C GLU A 176 -7.70 -14.05 14.57
N TYR A 177 -8.87 -13.59 14.12
CA TYR A 177 -10.16 -14.16 14.56
C TYR A 177 -10.30 -15.65 14.19
N LEU A 178 -9.90 -16.02 12.98
CA LEU A 178 -9.95 -17.43 12.54
C LEU A 178 -9.00 -18.32 13.33
N ALA A 179 -7.82 -17.80 13.70
CA ALA A 179 -6.82 -18.57 14.43
C ALA A 179 -7.13 -18.71 15.92
N TYR A 180 -7.62 -17.64 16.55
CA TYR A 180 -7.70 -17.53 18.00
C TYR A 180 -9.11 -17.26 18.55
N GLY A 181 -10.11 -17.01 17.69
CA GLY A 181 -11.47 -16.64 18.10
C GLY A 181 -11.54 -15.23 18.73
N GLN A 182 -10.47 -14.47 18.70
CA GLN A 182 -10.36 -13.12 19.27
C GLN A 182 -9.54 -12.22 18.37
N ILE A 183 -9.60 -10.93 18.63
CA ILE A 183 -8.94 -9.88 17.85
C ILE A 183 -8.03 -9.05 18.76
N SER A 184 -6.97 -8.51 18.19
CA SER A 184 -5.99 -7.68 18.89
C SER A 184 -6.08 -6.19 18.49
N THR A 185 -5.26 -5.37 19.13
CA THR A 185 -5.06 -3.95 18.76
C THR A 185 -4.13 -3.79 17.56
N GLY A 186 -3.50 -4.86 17.09
CA GLY A 186 -2.52 -4.82 15.98
C GLY A 186 -3.08 -4.28 14.68
N ALA A 187 -4.37 -4.47 14.43
CA ALA A 187 -5.06 -3.99 13.22
C ALA A 187 -5.45 -2.49 13.24
N ALA A 188 -4.99 -1.69 14.21
CA ALA A 188 -5.44 -0.30 14.36
C ALA A 188 -5.15 0.56 13.11
N ASP A 189 -3.94 0.45 12.54
CA ASP A 189 -3.55 1.19 11.34
C ASP A 189 -4.30 0.71 10.10
N ASP A 190 -4.55 -0.59 9.98
CA ASP A 190 -5.33 -1.16 8.88
C ASP A 190 -6.78 -0.69 8.92
N LEU A 191 -7.38 -0.65 10.11
CA LEU A 191 -8.72 -0.10 10.31
C LEU A 191 -8.80 1.37 9.96
N ALA A 192 -7.80 2.17 10.33
CA ALA A 192 -7.73 3.59 9.99
C ALA A 192 -7.67 3.76 8.46
N ARG A 193 -6.77 3.04 7.78
CA ARG A 193 -6.64 3.07 6.32
C ARG A 193 -7.89 2.56 5.61
N ALA A 194 -8.49 1.47 6.08
CA ALA A 194 -9.74 0.93 5.54
C ALA A 194 -10.88 1.96 5.64
N THR A 195 -10.97 2.64 6.78
CA THR A 195 -11.96 3.70 7.02
C THR A 195 -11.73 4.90 6.09
N ASP A 196 -10.47 5.31 5.89
CA ASP A 196 -10.12 6.40 4.98
C ASP A 196 -10.49 6.07 3.53
N ILE A 197 -10.21 4.85 3.07
CA ILE A 197 -10.59 4.39 1.72
C ILE A 197 -12.12 4.35 1.59
N ALA A 198 -12.83 3.79 2.56
CA ALA A 198 -14.29 3.70 2.56
C ALA A 198 -14.94 5.10 2.58
N ARG A 199 -14.38 6.04 3.34
CA ARG A 199 -14.81 7.44 3.34
C ARG A 199 -14.64 8.07 1.97
N GLN A 200 -13.44 7.99 1.36
CA GLN A 200 -13.18 8.54 0.03
C GLN A 200 -14.06 7.90 -1.05
N PHE A 201 -14.31 6.60 -0.95
CA PHE A 201 -15.20 5.86 -1.84
C PHE A 201 -16.60 6.48 -1.89
N ILE A 202 -17.11 6.89 -0.73
CA ILE A 202 -18.45 7.47 -0.58
C ILE A 202 -18.44 8.97 -0.86
N THR A 203 -17.57 9.72 -0.18
CA THR A 203 -17.69 11.19 -0.14
C THR A 203 -17.00 11.88 -1.32
N ARG A 204 -15.97 11.26 -1.89
CA ARG A 204 -15.15 11.88 -2.93
C ARG A 204 -15.38 11.29 -4.32
N PHE A 205 -15.48 9.97 -4.42
CA PHE A 205 -15.56 9.30 -5.72
C PHE A 205 -17.00 9.06 -6.19
N GLY A 206 -18.01 9.30 -5.33
CA GLY A 206 -19.41 9.10 -5.67
C GLY A 206 -19.74 7.65 -6.07
N MET A 207 -19.05 6.68 -5.48
CA MET A 207 -19.19 5.25 -5.81
C MET A 207 -20.21 4.53 -4.92
N SER A 208 -20.92 5.26 -4.05
CA SER A 208 -21.97 4.71 -3.19
C SER A 208 -23.29 4.64 -3.94
N PRO A 209 -23.95 3.47 -3.99
CA PRO A 209 -25.29 3.37 -4.61
C PRO A 209 -26.38 4.15 -3.84
N VAL A 210 -26.16 4.40 -2.54
CA VAL A 210 -27.14 5.08 -1.67
C VAL A 210 -27.04 6.61 -1.85
N LEU A 211 -25.85 7.16 -1.90
CA LEU A 211 -25.60 8.60 -1.98
C LEU A 211 -25.43 9.11 -3.43
N GLY A 212 -25.42 8.18 -4.40
CA GLY A 212 -25.31 8.48 -5.81
C GLY A 212 -23.97 9.06 -6.24
N GLN A 213 -23.96 9.73 -7.39
CA GLN A 213 -22.77 10.25 -8.05
C GLN A 213 -22.51 11.72 -7.65
N SER A 214 -22.42 11.96 -6.34
CA SER A 214 -22.18 13.31 -5.80
C SER A 214 -20.85 13.36 -5.04
N VAL A 215 -20.19 14.51 -5.07
CA VAL A 215 -18.99 14.80 -4.28
C VAL A 215 -19.43 15.57 -3.04
N LEU A 216 -19.28 14.92 -1.88
CA LEU A 216 -19.65 15.50 -0.58
C LEU A 216 -18.47 16.18 0.11
N GLU A 217 -17.24 15.72 -0.13
CA GLU A 217 -16.03 16.32 0.40
C GLU A 217 -15.11 16.75 -0.73
N ARG A 218 -14.82 18.04 -0.82
CA ARG A 218 -13.84 18.59 -1.75
C ARG A 218 -12.48 18.65 -1.07
N GLN A 219 -11.43 18.20 -1.76
CA GLN A 219 -10.08 18.55 -1.31
C GLN A 219 -9.87 20.04 -1.52
N SER A 220 -9.68 20.77 -0.43
CA SER A 220 -9.13 22.12 -0.53
C SER A 220 -7.73 21.97 -1.12
N ALA A 221 -7.54 22.46 -2.35
CA ALA A 221 -6.23 22.53 -2.98
C ALA A 221 -5.39 23.58 -2.22
N THR A 222 -4.72 23.14 -1.16
CA THR A 222 -3.77 23.98 -0.47
C THR A 222 -2.43 23.76 -1.13
N TYR A 223 -1.90 24.78 -1.80
CA TYR A 223 -0.65 24.76 -2.60
C TYR A 223 0.62 24.43 -1.82
N LEU A 224 0.56 24.27 -0.53
CA LEU A 224 1.66 23.81 0.32
C LEU A 224 1.09 22.89 1.42
N GLY A 225 1.05 21.64 1.10
CA GLY A 225 1.16 20.39 1.87
C GLY A 225 0.79 20.29 3.34
N GLU A 226 0.32 21.31 4.00
CA GLU A 226 -0.26 21.18 5.32
C GLU A 226 -1.76 20.95 5.18
N ARG A 227 -2.17 19.71 5.37
CA ARG A 227 -3.51 19.41 5.86
C ARG A 227 -3.68 20.24 7.13
N MET A 228 -4.32 21.40 7.03
CA MET A 228 -5.08 21.87 8.18
C MET A 228 -6.09 20.75 8.44
N GLN A 229 -5.82 19.94 9.45
CA GLN A 229 -6.81 19.14 10.16
C GLN A 229 -7.75 20.12 10.91
N GLY A 230 -8.34 21.03 10.16
CA GLY A 230 -9.49 21.79 10.59
C GLY A 230 -10.66 21.07 9.97
N VAL A 231 -11.60 20.72 10.78
CA VAL A 231 -12.94 20.30 10.44
C VAL A 231 -13.36 21.11 9.20
N GLY A 232 -13.20 20.51 7.98
CA GLY A 232 -13.80 21.07 6.78
C GLY A 232 -15.29 21.20 7.11
N GLU A 233 -15.82 22.41 6.99
CA GLU A 233 -17.26 22.59 7.12
C GLU A 233 -17.90 21.54 6.22
N LYS A 234 -18.71 20.67 6.83
CA LYS A 234 -19.45 19.66 6.10
C LYS A 234 -20.46 20.43 5.23
N ASP A 235 -20.27 20.40 3.92
CA ASP A 235 -21.21 21.02 2.97
C ASP A 235 -22.51 20.22 2.79
N TYR A 236 -22.85 19.36 3.77
CA TYR A 236 -24.02 18.50 3.72
C TYR A 236 -24.70 18.37 5.09
N SER A 237 -25.99 17.98 5.07
CA SER A 237 -26.82 17.87 6.25
C SER A 237 -26.37 16.78 7.21
N GLU A 238 -26.78 16.86 8.48
CA GLU A 238 -26.55 15.81 9.48
C GLU A 238 -27.18 14.47 9.09
N GLN A 239 -28.27 14.49 8.33
CA GLN A 239 -28.88 13.29 7.77
C GLN A 239 -27.93 12.62 6.76
N THR A 240 -27.35 13.36 5.83
CA THR A 240 -26.36 12.87 4.88
C THR A 240 -25.10 12.39 5.61
N ALA A 241 -24.65 13.09 6.66
CA ALA A 241 -23.53 12.63 7.50
C ALA A 241 -23.79 11.25 8.10
N ARG A 242 -25.00 11.02 8.61
CA ARG A 242 -25.42 9.71 9.13
C ARG A 242 -25.43 8.64 8.04
N GLU A 243 -25.88 8.95 6.83
CA GLU A 243 -25.86 8.03 5.69
C GLU A 243 -24.42 7.66 5.27
N VAL A 244 -23.50 8.64 5.28
CA VAL A 244 -22.07 8.42 5.06
C VAL A 244 -21.51 7.46 6.11
N ASP A 245 -21.78 7.68 7.41
CA ASP A 245 -21.30 6.81 8.49
C ASP A 245 -21.85 5.38 8.38
N ILE A 246 -23.12 5.24 7.99
CA ILE A 246 -23.73 3.92 7.74
C ILE A 246 -23.05 3.25 6.54
N GLY A 247 -22.83 3.98 5.46
CA GLY A 247 -22.16 3.46 4.26
C GLY A 247 -20.73 3.00 4.52
N ILE A 248 -19.93 3.80 5.27
CA ILE A 248 -18.57 3.43 5.67
C ILE A 248 -18.59 2.11 6.45
N ARG A 249 -19.47 2.01 7.46
CA ARG A 249 -19.58 0.81 8.29
C ARG A 249 -19.97 -0.40 7.44
N ALA A 250 -20.94 -0.27 6.53
CA ALA A 250 -21.39 -1.35 5.66
C ALA A 250 -20.26 -1.85 4.73
N LEU A 251 -19.48 -0.94 4.14
CA LEU A 251 -18.33 -1.32 3.29
C LEU A 251 -17.26 -2.08 4.06
N ILE A 252 -16.93 -1.64 5.28
CA ILE A 252 -15.93 -2.31 6.12
C ILE A 252 -16.41 -3.68 6.55
N GLU A 253 -17.70 -3.81 6.94
CA GLU A 253 -18.29 -5.08 7.36
C GLU A 253 -18.38 -6.07 6.19
N GLU A 254 -18.80 -5.61 4.99
CA GLU A 254 -18.77 -6.41 3.76
C GLU A 254 -17.35 -6.93 3.47
N ALA A 255 -16.36 -6.04 3.56
CA ALA A 255 -14.97 -6.40 3.30
C ALA A 255 -14.43 -7.39 4.34
N TYR A 256 -14.75 -7.21 5.62
CA TYR A 256 -14.37 -8.14 6.68
C TYR A 256 -14.98 -9.54 6.45
N GLY A 257 -16.27 -9.61 6.11
CA GLY A 257 -16.94 -10.86 5.78
C GLY A 257 -16.30 -11.57 4.58
N ARG A 258 -15.95 -10.82 3.53
CA ARG A 258 -15.24 -11.35 2.35
C ARG A 258 -13.84 -11.85 2.72
N ALA A 259 -13.08 -11.09 3.51
CA ALA A 259 -11.76 -11.48 3.98
C ALA A 259 -11.82 -12.79 4.79
N LYS A 260 -12.80 -12.90 5.70
CA LYS A 260 -13.01 -14.11 6.51
C LYS A 260 -13.32 -15.31 5.64
N ALA A 261 -14.29 -15.22 4.73
CA ALA A 261 -14.68 -16.31 3.84
C ALA A 261 -13.51 -16.76 2.93
N LEU A 262 -12.71 -15.79 2.41
CA LEU A 262 -11.52 -16.08 1.61
C LEU A 262 -10.50 -16.87 2.42
N LEU A 263 -10.17 -16.41 3.63
CA LEU A 263 -9.17 -17.07 4.47
C LEU A 263 -9.66 -18.42 5.02
N GLU A 264 -10.97 -18.59 5.28
CA GLU A 264 -11.56 -19.88 5.59
C GLU A 264 -11.36 -20.90 4.45
N SER A 265 -11.56 -20.48 3.20
CA SER A 265 -11.34 -21.33 2.02
C SER A 265 -9.87 -21.71 1.82
N ARG A 266 -8.95 -20.91 2.36
CA ARG A 266 -7.50 -21.10 2.30
C ARG A 266 -6.87 -21.38 3.68
N ARG A 267 -7.66 -21.96 4.59
CA ARG A 267 -7.23 -22.18 5.97
C ARG A 267 -5.92 -22.98 6.08
N ALA A 268 -5.76 -24.00 5.25
CA ALA A 268 -4.53 -24.82 5.23
C ALA A 268 -3.28 -23.97 4.85
N ASP A 269 -3.43 -23.08 3.86
CA ASP A 269 -2.35 -22.17 3.46
C ASP A 269 -2.03 -21.17 4.58
N LEU A 270 -3.07 -20.64 5.25
CA LEU A 270 -2.90 -19.71 6.37
C LEU A 270 -2.12 -20.35 7.51
N ASP A 271 -2.48 -21.56 7.92
CA ASP A 271 -1.81 -22.27 9.01
C ASP A 271 -0.37 -22.70 8.63
N ALA A 272 -0.16 -23.11 7.37
CA ALA A 272 1.18 -23.48 6.87
C ALA A 272 2.10 -22.26 6.75
N GLY A 273 1.59 -21.18 6.17
CA GLY A 273 2.34 -19.95 5.98
C GLY A 273 2.70 -19.28 7.31
N ALA A 274 1.77 -19.21 8.26
CA ALA A 274 2.03 -18.67 9.59
C ALA A 274 3.13 -19.46 10.34
N ARG A 275 3.09 -20.79 10.27
CA ARG A 275 4.17 -21.62 10.85
C ARG A 275 5.52 -21.37 10.20
N LEU A 276 5.55 -21.28 8.87
CA LEU A 276 6.79 -21.03 8.14
C LEU A 276 7.35 -19.61 8.44
N LEU A 277 6.48 -18.62 8.62
CA LEU A 277 6.87 -17.27 9.08
C LEU A 277 7.49 -17.30 10.48
N LEU A 278 6.98 -18.11 11.39
CA LEU A 278 7.55 -18.26 12.74
C LEU A 278 8.95 -18.87 12.70
N GLU A 279 9.22 -19.77 11.75
CA GLU A 279 10.51 -20.43 11.59
C GLU A 279 11.54 -19.55 10.88
N ARG A 280 11.12 -18.86 9.79
CA ARG A 280 12.02 -18.13 8.90
C ARG A 280 12.00 -16.62 9.07
N GLU A 281 11.04 -16.09 9.83
CA GLU A 281 10.78 -14.66 10.07
C GLU A 281 10.38 -13.86 8.82
N THR A 282 10.71 -14.35 7.65
CA THR A 282 10.44 -13.70 6.36
C THR A 282 10.16 -14.74 5.30
N LEU A 283 9.20 -14.48 4.42
CA LEU A 283 8.83 -15.33 3.29
C LEU A 283 8.68 -14.52 2.00
N THR A 284 9.09 -15.16 0.90
CA THR A 284 8.82 -14.69 -0.46
C THR A 284 7.88 -15.67 -1.19
N PRO A 285 7.26 -15.26 -2.32
CA PRO A 285 6.44 -16.17 -3.13
C PRO A 285 7.19 -17.40 -3.66
N GLU A 286 8.52 -17.31 -3.86
CA GLU A 286 9.35 -18.43 -4.28
C GLU A 286 9.48 -19.48 -3.17
N GLU A 287 9.51 -19.05 -1.91
CA GLU A 287 9.61 -19.92 -0.74
C GLU A 287 8.25 -20.49 -0.30
N PHE A 288 7.17 -19.77 -0.58
CA PHE A 288 5.79 -20.16 -0.31
C PHE A 288 4.89 -19.86 -1.49
N PRO A 289 4.75 -20.77 -2.48
CA PRO A 289 4.01 -20.54 -3.73
C PRO A 289 2.54 -20.19 -3.58
N ALA A 290 1.93 -20.42 -2.42
CA ALA A 290 0.59 -19.96 -2.11
C ALA A 290 0.44 -18.41 -2.13
N LEU A 291 1.55 -17.67 -2.10
CA LEU A 291 1.60 -16.21 -2.25
C LEU A 291 1.68 -15.74 -3.70
N LEU A 292 1.83 -16.64 -4.66
CA LEU A 292 1.80 -16.26 -6.07
C LEU A 292 0.41 -15.70 -6.43
N PRO A 293 0.34 -14.61 -7.21
CA PRO A 293 -0.92 -14.01 -7.56
C PRO A 293 -1.73 -14.94 -8.46
N LEU A 294 -3.05 -14.92 -8.30
CA LEU A 294 -3.95 -15.47 -9.30
C LEU A 294 -3.76 -14.71 -10.62
N LYS A 295 -4.02 -15.39 -11.74
CA LYS A 295 -3.88 -14.74 -13.06
C LYS A 295 -4.68 -13.43 -13.07
N PRO A 296 -4.09 -12.33 -13.56
CA PRO A 296 -4.77 -11.05 -13.60
C PRO A 296 -6.03 -11.16 -14.46
N VAL A 297 -7.14 -10.68 -13.92
CA VAL A 297 -8.38 -10.49 -14.67
C VAL A 297 -8.40 -9.04 -15.13
N ALA A 298 -8.79 -8.79 -16.38
CA ALA A 298 -8.93 -7.43 -16.89
C ALA A 298 -9.89 -6.64 -15.99
N VAL A 299 -9.40 -5.55 -15.40
CA VAL A 299 -10.14 -4.73 -14.41
C VAL A 299 -11.28 -3.94 -15.08
N PHE A 300 -11.13 -3.65 -16.37
CA PHE A 300 -12.14 -3.00 -17.20
C PHE A 300 -12.51 -3.95 -18.34
N THR A 301 -13.51 -4.79 -18.14
CA THR A 301 -14.13 -5.59 -19.21
C THR A 301 -15.30 -4.82 -19.80
N GLN A 302 -15.39 -4.79 -21.14
CA GLN A 302 -16.58 -4.25 -21.80
C GLN A 302 -17.80 -5.11 -21.40
N VAL A 303 -18.88 -4.44 -21.00
CA VAL A 303 -20.16 -5.10 -20.83
C VAL A 303 -20.61 -5.55 -22.22
N THR A 304 -20.47 -6.83 -22.53
CA THR A 304 -21.16 -7.41 -23.69
C THR A 304 -22.64 -7.41 -23.35
N GLU A 305 -23.40 -6.53 -24.00
CA GLU A 305 -24.85 -6.61 -23.99
C GLU A 305 -25.24 -7.99 -24.50
N THR A 306 -25.67 -8.85 -23.61
CA THR A 306 -26.51 -9.99 -24.00
C THR A 306 -27.85 -9.37 -24.39
N SER A 307 -28.05 -9.17 -25.70
CA SER A 307 -29.36 -8.83 -26.24
C SER A 307 -30.39 -9.87 -25.79
N PRO A 308 -31.62 -9.42 -25.50
CA PRO A 308 -32.72 -10.24 -25.00
C PRO A 308 -33.15 -11.34 -25.95
#